data_a54769ea6d39a8745fa8dc31a8af414a
#
_entry.id   a54769ea6d39a8745fa8dc31a8af414a
#
_cell.length_a   1.000
_cell.length_b   1.000
_cell.length_c   1.000
_cell.angle_alpha   90.00
_cell.angle_beta   90.00
_cell.angle_gamma   90.00
#
_symmetry.space_group_name_H-M   'P 1'
#
loop_
_entity.id
_entity.type
_entity.pdbx_description
1 polymer ?
#
loop_
_entity_poly.entity_id
_entity_poly.type
_entity_poly.pdbx_seq_one_letter_code
_entity_poly.pdbx_strand_id
1 'polypeptide(L)'
;EEILKEAEEKKVLVTEAIWTRYMPSRKIIMDEIASGIIGEVEHISANLHYSIAFKQRMTQPELAGGALLDLGVYTLNFAMMFFGNEIKKIESSVMLTDSGVDRFNCITVFFENGRTAVLTSGFTNRSDRSGTFYGDKGYAVVANINNPQSISFYDTDDRLLKKIDFPEIATGYEYEVLECKDILAQGKIECPSMPHEETIRIMKIMDSLRKQWGVIYPCETL
;
A
#
# COMPACT_ATOMS: atom_id res chain seq x y z
N GLU A 1 -9.19 -1.09 -16.57
CA GLU A 1 -9.81 -2.34 -17.09
C GLU A 1 -9.42 -2.58 -18.56
N GLU A 2 -9.52 -1.59 -19.45
CA GLU A 2 -9.22 -1.73 -20.89
C GLU A 2 -7.80 -2.27 -21.16
N ILE A 3 -6.78 -1.71 -20.49
CA ILE A 3 -5.39 -2.16 -20.63
C ILE A 3 -5.23 -3.64 -20.29
N LEU A 4 -5.87 -4.10 -19.22
CA LEU A 4 -5.77 -5.50 -18.78
C LEU A 4 -6.50 -6.45 -19.74
N LYS A 5 -7.64 -6.01 -20.28
CA LYS A 5 -8.36 -6.75 -21.31
C LYS A 5 -7.51 -6.88 -22.59
N GLU A 6 -6.89 -5.80 -23.04
CA GLU A 6 -5.98 -5.81 -24.19
C GLU A 6 -4.77 -6.72 -23.95
N ALA A 7 -4.23 -6.73 -22.72
CA ALA A 7 -3.14 -7.62 -22.33
C ALA A 7 -3.54 -9.10 -22.43
N GLU A 8 -4.75 -9.45 -21.99
CA GLU A 8 -5.31 -10.79 -22.09
C GLU A 8 -5.51 -11.22 -23.55
N GLU A 9 -6.12 -10.35 -24.37
CA GLU A 9 -6.35 -10.63 -25.81
C GLU A 9 -5.05 -10.81 -26.58
N LYS A 10 -4.02 -10.02 -26.27
CA LYS A 10 -2.70 -10.08 -26.93
C LYS A 10 -1.73 -11.04 -26.27
N LYS A 11 -2.09 -11.63 -25.14
CA LYS A 11 -1.23 -12.53 -24.33
C LYS A 11 0.11 -11.88 -23.96
N VAL A 12 0.09 -10.63 -23.55
CA VAL A 12 1.27 -9.89 -23.07
C VAL A 12 1.20 -9.71 -21.57
N LEU A 13 2.37 -9.78 -20.90
CA LEU A 13 2.47 -9.51 -19.47
C LEU A 13 2.20 -8.04 -19.21
N VAL A 14 1.23 -7.77 -18.34
CA VAL A 14 1.01 -6.48 -17.71
C VAL A 14 0.92 -6.68 -16.20
N THR A 15 1.60 -5.84 -15.43
CA THR A 15 1.49 -5.82 -13.98
C THR A 15 1.72 -4.42 -13.46
N GLU A 16 1.12 -4.09 -12.33
CA GLU A 16 1.33 -2.80 -11.68
C GLU A 16 2.60 -2.83 -10.82
N ALA A 17 3.46 -1.81 -10.97
CA ALA A 17 4.74 -1.70 -10.29
C ALA A 17 4.58 -1.24 -8.82
N ILE A 18 3.73 -1.91 -8.05
CA ILE A 18 3.68 -1.76 -6.59
C ILE A 18 4.81 -2.58 -5.98
N TRP A 19 6.02 -2.09 -6.15
CA TRP A 19 7.28 -2.78 -5.86
C TRP A 19 7.37 -3.42 -4.47
N THR A 20 6.70 -2.83 -3.47
CA THR A 20 6.64 -3.36 -2.10
C THR A 20 5.98 -4.73 -2.00
N ARG A 21 5.12 -5.10 -2.95
CA ARG A 21 4.48 -6.41 -3.02
C ARG A 21 5.42 -7.52 -3.46
N TYR A 22 6.46 -7.17 -4.21
CA TYR A 22 7.44 -8.11 -4.77
C TYR A 22 8.63 -8.35 -3.84
N MET A 23 8.81 -7.50 -2.82
CA MET A 23 9.94 -7.58 -1.91
C MET A 23 9.92 -8.83 -1.02
N PRO A 24 11.08 -9.48 -0.78
CA PRO A 24 11.19 -10.61 0.16
C PRO A 24 10.72 -10.26 1.58
N SER A 25 10.87 -8.99 2.00
CA SER A 25 10.39 -8.50 3.30
C SER A 25 8.91 -8.76 3.53
N ARG A 26 8.07 -8.72 2.48
CA ARG A 26 6.64 -9.06 2.57
C ARG A 26 6.44 -10.46 3.15
N LYS A 27 7.12 -11.44 2.56
CA LYS A 27 6.99 -12.84 3.02
C LYS A 27 7.51 -13.00 4.45
N ILE A 28 8.64 -12.40 4.79
CA ILE A 28 9.21 -12.45 6.14
C ILE A 28 8.22 -11.87 7.15
N ILE A 29 7.65 -10.70 6.87
CA ILE A 29 6.64 -10.08 7.74
C ILE A 29 5.43 -11.00 7.91
N MET A 30 4.90 -11.56 6.80
CA MET A 30 3.75 -12.47 6.85
C MET A 30 4.04 -13.72 7.71
N ASP A 31 5.17 -14.36 7.51
CA ASP A 31 5.56 -15.57 8.24
C ASP A 31 5.73 -15.28 9.75
N GLU A 32 6.34 -14.16 10.10
CA GLU A 32 6.55 -13.76 11.49
C GLU A 32 5.23 -13.37 12.19
N ILE A 33 4.35 -12.65 11.53
CA ILE A 33 3.01 -12.36 12.08
C ILE A 33 2.22 -13.65 12.26
N ALA A 34 2.26 -14.56 11.27
CA ALA A 34 1.59 -15.85 11.34
C ALA A 34 2.15 -16.77 12.43
N SER A 35 3.39 -16.56 12.90
CA SER A 35 3.97 -17.31 14.02
C SER A 35 3.26 -17.08 15.35
N GLY A 36 2.43 -16.02 15.45
CA GLY A 36 1.65 -15.69 16.66
C GLY A 36 2.49 -15.03 17.76
N ILE A 37 3.67 -14.48 17.43
CA ILE A 37 4.57 -13.83 18.41
C ILE A 37 3.90 -12.64 19.14
N ILE A 38 2.97 -11.96 18.48
CA ILE A 38 2.15 -10.88 19.04
C ILE A 38 0.68 -11.29 19.24
N GLY A 39 0.37 -12.59 19.09
CA GLY A 39 -1.01 -13.12 19.18
C GLY A 39 -1.84 -12.84 17.94
N GLU A 40 -3.16 -12.75 18.11
CA GLU A 40 -4.09 -12.43 17.03
C GLU A 40 -4.05 -10.94 16.69
N VAL A 41 -3.76 -10.62 15.45
CA VAL A 41 -3.68 -9.22 14.99
C VAL A 41 -5.08 -8.73 14.64
N GLU A 42 -5.52 -7.67 15.32
CA GLU A 42 -6.83 -7.06 15.14
C GLU A 42 -6.78 -5.74 14.38
N HIS A 43 -5.65 -5.04 14.49
CA HIS A 43 -5.51 -3.70 13.96
C HIS A 43 -4.18 -3.48 13.26
N ILE A 44 -4.19 -2.70 12.16
CA ILE A 44 -3.01 -2.17 11.49
C ILE A 44 -3.09 -0.64 11.47
N SER A 45 -1.99 0.04 11.79
CA SER A 45 -1.79 1.42 11.38
C SER A 45 -0.65 1.53 10.38
N ALA A 46 -0.79 2.38 9.36
CA ALA A 46 0.30 2.65 8.42
C ALA A 46 0.27 4.10 7.95
N ASN A 47 1.45 4.66 7.77
CA ASN A 47 1.56 6.03 7.29
C ASN A 47 2.67 6.15 6.23
N LEU A 48 2.44 7.03 5.25
CA LEU A 48 3.44 7.36 4.23
C LEU A 48 3.38 8.84 3.87
N HIS A 49 4.31 9.61 4.41
CA HIS A 49 4.38 11.05 4.16
C HIS A 49 5.77 11.46 3.70
N TYR A 50 5.80 12.28 2.66
CA TYR A 50 7.02 12.91 2.14
C TYR A 50 6.83 14.41 1.97
N SER A 51 7.81 15.21 2.35
CA SER A 51 7.79 16.66 2.07
C SER A 51 8.22 16.91 0.61
N ILE A 52 7.28 16.73 -0.32
CA ILE A 52 7.50 16.80 -1.78
C ILE A 52 6.51 17.73 -2.52
N ALA A 53 5.90 18.67 -1.81
CA ALA A 53 4.95 19.64 -2.38
C ALA A 53 5.57 20.53 -3.49
N PHE A 54 6.91 20.60 -3.56
CA PHE A 54 7.63 21.31 -4.62
C PHE A 54 7.60 20.60 -5.98
N LYS A 55 7.19 19.32 -6.03
CA LYS A 55 7.07 18.56 -7.28
C LYS A 55 5.71 18.87 -7.92
N GLN A 56 5.72 19.41 -9.14
CA GLN A 56 4.50 19.76 -9.87
C GLN A 56 3.51 18.60 -9.99
N ARG A 57 4.00 17.38 -10.22
CA ARG A 57 3.15 16.16 -10.29
C ARG A 57 2.35 15.90 -9.03
N MET A 58 2.70 16.50 -7.88
CA MET A 58 1.94 16.33 -6.64
C MET A 58 0.79 17.33 -6.49
N THR A 59 0.91 18.50 -7.12
CA THR A 59 0.00 19.63 -6.90
C THR A 59 -0.89 19.96 -8.09
N GLN A 60 -0.63 19.38 -9.26
CA GLN A 60 -1.35 19.68 -10.50
C GLN A 60 -2.36 18.59 -10.84
N PRO A 61 -3.66 18.92 -10.93
CA PRO A 61 -4.71 17.96 -11.32
C PRO A 61 -4.51 17.39 -12.73
N GLU A 62 -3.91 18.16 -13.65
CA GLU A 62 -3.58 17.73 -15.02
C GLU A 62 -2.55 16.60 -15.06
N LEU A 63 -1.79 16.41 -13.98
CA LEU A 63 -0.83 15.33 -13.80
C LEU A 63 -1.31 14.24 -12.85
N ALA A 64 -2.62 14.17 -12.59
CA ALA A 64 -3.23 13.29 -11.61
C ALA A 64 -2.56 13.43 -10.22
N GLY A 65 -2.29 14.67 -9.79
CA GLY A 65 -1.63 14.98 -8.52
C GLY A 65 -2.46 14.55 -7.30
N GLY A 66 -1.82 14.57 -6.14
CA GLY A 66 -2.45 14.20 -4.88
C GLY A 66 -1.66 13.15 -4.10
N ALA A 67 -1.94 13.05 -2.82
CA ALA A 67 -1.30 12.08 -1.94
C ALA A 67 -1.84 10.66 -2.15
N LEU A 68 -3.12 10.50 -2.46
CA LEU A 68 -3.77 9.20 -2.56
C LEU A 68 -3.12 8.32 -3.62
N LEU A 69 -3.01 8.83 -4.85
CA LEU A 69 -2.50 8.04 -5.98
C LEU A 69 -0.99 7.80 -5.93
N ASP A 70 -0.21 8.71 -5.33
CA ASP A 70 1.27 8.61 -5.26
C ASP A 70 1.77 7.91 -3.98
N LEU A 71 1.09 8.10 -2.86
CA LEU A 71 1.51 7.63 -1.53
C LEU A 71 0.46 6.72 -0.86
N GLY A 72 -0.81 7.10 -0.92
CA GLY A 72 -1.92 6.36 -0.33
C GLY A 72 -2.08 4.96 -0.92
N VAL A 73 -1.76 4.79 -2.20
CA VAL A 73 -1.73 3.49 -2.86
C VAL A 73 -0.86 2.48 -2.11
N TYR A 74 0.26 2.91 -1.53
CA TYR A 74 1.15 2.04 -0.74
C TYR A 74 0.58 1.69 0.62
N THR A 75 -0.07 2.64 1.31
CA THR A 75 -0.70 2.35 2.62
C THR A 75 -1.90 1.40 2.45
N LEU A 76 -2.69 1.58 1.39
CA LEU A 76 -3.78 0.66 1.02
C LEU A 76 -3.23 -0.74 0.71
N ASN A 77 -2.20 -0.83 -0.16
CA ASN A 77 -1.56 -2.09 -0.48
C ASN A 77 -0.97 -2.77 0.76
N PHE A 78 -0.37 -2.01 1.69
CA PHE A 78 0.14 -2.55 2.95
C PHE A 78 -0.97 -3.23 3.75
N ALA A 79 -2.11 -2.58 3.95
CA ALA A 79 -3.23 -3.18 4.68
C ALA A 79 -3.79 -4.42 3.97
N MET A 80 -4.01 -4.33 2.64
CA MET A 80 -4.59 -5.44 1.85
C MET A 80 -3.66 -6.66 1.79
N MET A 81 -2.34 -6.47 1.76
CA MET A 81 -1.37 -7.58 1.77
C MET A 81 -1.49 -8.47 2.99
N PHE A 82 -1.90 -7.92 4.14
CA PHE A 82 -1.92 -8.65 5.42
C PHE A 82 -3.32 -8.99 5.91
N PHE A 83 -4.33 -8.17 5.63
CA PHE A 83 -5.70 -8.41 6.10
C PHE A 83 -6.63 -8.95 5.02
N GLY A 84 -6.16 -9.02 3.78
CA GLY A 84 -6.96 -9.50 2.66
C GLY A 84 -7.93 -8.44 2.14
N ASN A 85 -8.95 -8.88 1.41
CA ASN A 85 -9.72 -8.01 0.52
C ASN A 85 -11.20 -7.92 0.87
N GLU A 86 -11.65 -8.62 1.91
CA GLU A 86 -13.05 -8.65 2.35
C GLU A 86 -13.36 -7.40 3.18
N ILE A 87 -13.62 -6.29 2.46
CA ILE A 87 -13.89 -4.97 3.06
C ILE A 87 -15.38 -4.84 3.36
N LYS A 88 -15.69 -4.54 4.62
CA LYS A 88 -17.04 -4.22 5.09
C LYS A 88 -17.40 -2.75 4.89
N LYS A 89 -16.47 -1.84 5.18
CA LYS A 89 -16.68 -0.39 5.16
C LYS A 89 -15.37 0.36 5.04
N ILE A 90 -15.41 1.52 4.41
CA ILE A 90 -14.32 2.50 4.41
C ILE A 90 -14.86 3.85 4.89
N GLU A 91 -14.17 4.44 5.86
CA GLU A 91 -14.38 5.83 6.30
C GLU A 91 -13.13 6.65 6.00
N SER A 92 -13.31 7.92 5.63
CA SER A 92 -12.15 8.74 5.26
C SER A 92 -12.39 10.23 5.51
N SER A 93 -11.27 10.94 5.65
CA SER A 93 -11.22 12.41 5.64
C SER A 93 -10.05 12.88 4.79
N VAL A 94 -10.17 14.11 4.25
CA VAL A 94 -9.21 14.67 3.32
C VAL A 94 -8.93 16.15 3.61
N MET A 95 -7.72 16.59 3.31
CA MET A 95 -7.35 18.00 3.22
C MET A 95 -6.91 18.29 1.78
N LEU A 96 -7.63 19.18 1.10
CA LEU A 96 -7.33 19.55 -0.28
C LEU A 96 -6.31 20.71 -0.36
N THR A 97 -5.63 20.82 -1.50
CA THR A 97 -4.90 22.02 -1.94
C THR A 97 -5.87 23.02 -2.58
N ASP A 98 -5.40 24.23 -2.83
CA ASP A 98 -6.15 25.23 -3.61
C ASP A 98 -6.42 24.75 -5.05
N SER A 99 -5.59 23.86 -5.60
CA SER A 99 -5.78 23.24 -6.93
C SER A 99 -6.79 22.08 -6.93
N GLY A 100 -7.31 21.68 -5.76
CA GLY A 100 -8.33 20.65 -5.64
C GLY A 100 -7.81 19.19 -5.53
N VAL A 101 -6.49 18.98 -5.47
CA VAL A 101 -5.93 17.64 -5.20
C VAL A 101 -5.77 17.40 -3.70
N ASP A 102 -5.80 16.16 -3.26
CA ASP A 102 -5.62 15.80 -1.86
C ASP A 102 -4.16 15.93 -1.43
N ARG A 103 -3.90 16.83 -0.47
CA ARG A 103 -2.55 17.02 0.12
C ARG A 103 -2.28 16.09 1.31
N PHE A 104 -3.34 15.64 1.96
CA PHE A 104 -3.35 14.71 3.08
C PHE A 104 -4.67 13.95 3.10
N ASN A 105 -4.61 12.67 3.41
CA ASN A 105 -5.80 11.86 3.66
C ASN A 105 -5.59 10.92 4.86
N CYS A 106 -6.72 10.60 5.50
CA CYS A 106 -6.84 9.57 6.52
C CYS A 106 -7.95 8.61 6.11
N ILE A 107 -7.65 7.32 6.07
CA ILE A 107 -8.55 6.28 5.60
C ILE A 107 -8.63 5.20 6.69
N THR A 108 -9.84 4.87 7.13
CA THR A 108 -10.08 3.74 8.02
C THR A 108 -10.82 2.65 7.26
N VAL A 109 -10.21 1.47 7.16
CA VAL A 109 -10.78 0.30 6.51
C VAL A 109 -11.26 -0.67 7.60
N PHE A 110 -12.52 -1.07 7.52
CA PHE A 110 -13.13 -2.10 8.36
C PHE A 110 -13.33 -3.35 7.51
N PHE A 111 -12.77 -4.48 7.95
CA PHE A 111 -12.87 -5.76 7.27
C PHE A 111 -14.02 -6.61 7.80
N GLU A 112 -14.54 -7.54 7.00
CA GLU A 112 -15.65 -8.43 7.39
C GLU A 112 -15.30 -9.32 8.58
N ASN A 113 -14.03 -9.68 8.74
CA ASN A 113 -13.52 -10.48 9.87
C ASN A 113 -13.35 -9.69 11.18
N GLY A 114 -13.81 -8.42 11.23
CA GLY A 114 -13.73 -7.55 12.41
C GLY A 114 -12.40 -6.77 12.53
N ARG A 115 -11.40 -7.05 11.71
CA ARG A 115 -10.13 -6.34 11.70
C ARG A 115 -10.28 -4.91 11.16
N THR A 116 -9.36 -4.04 11.53
CA THR A 116 -9.36 -2.64 11.08
C THR A 116 -7.98 -2.16 10.64
N ALA A 117 -7.93 -1.22 9.69
CA ALA A 117 -6.70 -0.53 9.33
C ALA A 117 -6.91 0.98 9.31
N VAL A 118 -5.99 1.73 9.94
CA VAL A 118 -5.94 3.19 9.90
C VAL A 118 -4.73 3.63 9.09
N LEU A 119 -4.98 4.30 7.98
CA LEU A 119 -3.99 4.62 6.96
C LEU A 119 -3.93 6.13 6.77
N THR A 120 -2.73 6.70 6.73
CA THR A 120 -2.57 8.11 6.40
C THR A 120 -1.52 8.30 5.31
N SER A 121 -1.77 9.23 4.42
CA SER A 121 -0.78 9.66 3.44
C SER A 121 -0.80 11.17 3.23
N GLY A 122 0.36 11.74 2.87
CA GLY A 122 0.47 13.17 2.68
C GLY A 122 1.79 13.59 2.03
N PHE A 123 1.77 14.72 1.29
CA PHE A 123 2.95 15.19 0.58
C PHE A 123 3.49 16.55 1.07
N THR A 124 2.90 17.12 2.14
CA THR A 124 3.31 18.43 2.69
C THR A 124 4.25 18.34 3.88
N ASN A 125 4.33 17.20 4.52
CA ASN A 125 5.17 16.94 5.68
C ASN A 125 5.86 15.57 5.55
N ARG A 126 6.75 15.25 6.49
CA ARG A 126 7.43 13.96 6.58
C ARG A 126 6.93 13.20 7.81
N SER A 127 6.73 11.88 7.67
CA SER A 127 6.48 10.97 8.78
C SER A 127 7.63 9.99 8.98
N ASP A 128 7.49 9.10 9.96
CA ASP A 128 8.37 7.94 10.16
C ASP A 128 8.15 6.85 9.10
N ARG A 129 7.03 6.89 8.39
CA ARG A 129 6.64 5.94 7.34
C ARG A 129 6.49 4.51 7.86
N SER A 130 6.14 4.36 9.11
CA SER A 130 5.99 3.06 9.76
C SER A 130 4.66 2.37 9.43
N GLY A 131 4.67 1.05 9.59
CA GLY A 131 3.47 0.22 9.67
C GLY A 131 3.49 -0.58 10.96
N THR A 132 2.39 -0.58 11.71
CA THR A 132 2.31 -1.28 13.00
C THR A 132 1.15 -2.26 12.99
N PHE A 133 1.44 -3.49 13.41
CA PHE A 133 0.48 -4.54 13.66
C PHE A 133 0.21 -4.61 15.16
N TYR A 134 -1.04 -4.55 15.57
CA TYR A 134 -1.45 -4.63 16.97
C TYR A 134 -2.19 -5.94 17.19
N GLY A 135 -1.62 -6.78 18.05
CA GLY A 135 -2.17 -8.05 18.46
C GLY A 135 -2.52 -8.07 19.96
N ASP A 136 -3.21 -9.11 20.39
CA ASP A 136 -3.66 -9.29 21.78
C ASP A 136 -2.52 -9.62 22.77
N LYS A 137 -1.30 -9.97 22.27
CA LYS A 137 -0.12 -10.27 23.09
C LYS A 137 1.02 -9.28 22.89
N GLY A 138 0.82 -8.23 22.07
CA GLY A 138 1.84 -7.23 21.80
C GLY A 138 1.66 -6.57 20.44
N TYR A 139 2.72 -5.96 19.94
CA TYR A 139 2.66 -5.27 18.66
C TYR A 139 3.98 -5.43 17.87
N ALA A 140 3.90 -5.23 16.56
CA ALA A 140 5.06 -5.27 15.67
C ALA A 140 5.14 -4.01 14.82
N VAL A 141 6.35 -3.42 14.74
CA VAL A 141 6.62 -2.19 13.98
C VAL A 141 7.51 -2.48 12.80
N VAL A 142 7.01 -2.24 11.59
CA VAL A 142 7.78 -2.25 10.34
C VAL A 142 8.32 -0.86 10.10
N ALA A 143 9.65 -0.73 10.04
CA ALA A 143 10.30 0.52 9.72
C ALA A 143 10.25 0.77 8.20
N ASN A 144 9.56 1.85 7.80
CA ASN A 144 9.39 2.29 6.42
C ASN A 144 8.64 1.30 5.51
N ILE A 145 7.31 1.37 5.50
CA ILE A 145 6.45 0.48 4.69
C ILE A 145 6.72 0.54 3.18
N ASN A 146 7.28 1.64 2.70
CA ASN A 146 7.62 1.80 1.27
C ASN A 146 8.97 1.21 0.88
N ASN A 147 9.85 0.99 1.84
CA ASN A 147 11.12 0.27 1.70
C ASN A 147 11.47 -0.35 3.06
N PRO A 148 10.87 -1.49 3.41
CA PRO A 148 11.03 -2.08 4.72
C PRO A 148 12.49 -2.36 5.08
N GLN A 149 12.94 -1.79 6.21
CA GLN A 149 14.31 -1.90 6.70
C GLN A 149 14.43 -2.96 7.79
N SER A 150 13.41 -3.06 8.64
CA SER A 150 13.34 -4.00 9.74
C SER A 150 11.90 -4.18 10.22
N ILE A 151 11.67 -5.24 10.99
CA ILE A 151 10.49 -5.42 11.82
C ILE A 151 10.91 -5.70 13.25
N SER A 152 10.30 -5.01 14.22
CA SER A 152 10.54 -5.16 15.66
C SER A 152 9.26 -5.57 16.34
N PHE A 153 9.33 -6.58 17.22
CA PHE A 153 8.20 -7.14 17.97
C PHE A 153 8.33 -6.80 19.44
N TYR A 154 7.25 -6.37 20.05
CA TYR A 154 7.18 -5.96 21.45
C TYR A 154 6.03 -6.68 22.15
N ASP A 155 6.21 -6.96 23.45
CA ASP A 155 5.12 -7.46 24.29
C ASP A 155 4.20 -6.30 24.77
N THR A 156 3.22 -6.63 25.62
CA THR A 156 2.27 -5.67 26.20
C THR A 156 2.91 -4.70 27.21
N ASP A 157 4.13 -4.95 27.66
CA ASP A 157 4.92 -4.11 28.57
C ASP A 157 6.00 -3.28 27.81
N ASP A 158 5.90 -3.18 26.46
CA ASP A 158 6.85 -2.50 25.57
C ASP A 158 8.27 -3.11 25.57
N ARG A 159 8.43 -4.36 26.02
CA ARG A 159 9.73 -5.04 25.96
C ARG A 159 9.96 -5.62 24.57
N LEU A 160 11.14 -5.36 24.02
CA LEU A 160 11.51 -5.92 22.72
C LEU A 160 11.65 -7.45 22.83
N LEU A 161 10.81 -8.16 22.09
CA LEU A 161 10.84 -9.63 21.98
C LEU A 161 11.81 -10.10 20.90
N LYS A 162 11.75 -9.44 19.73
CA LYS A 162 12.52 -9.82 18.54
C LYS A 162 12.70 -8.63 17.64
N LYS A 163 13.83 -8.55 16.95
CA LYS A 163 14.06 -7.65 15.83
C LYS A 163 14.64 -8.42 14.66
N ILE A 164 14.15 -8.16 13.47
CA ILE A 164 14.70 -8.68 12.22
C ILE A 164 15.04 -7.48 11.35
N ASP A 165 16.31 -7.32 11.04
CA ASP A 165 16.78 -6.40 10.03
C ASP A 165 16.71 -7.10 8.67
N PHE A 166 16.09 -6.46 7.69
CA PHE A 166 16.01 -7.02 6.35
C PHE A 166 17.34 -6.84 5.61
N PRO A 167 17.69 -7.77 4.70
CA PRO A 167 18.89 -7.64 3.89
C PRO A 167 18.94 -6.30 3.15
N GLU A 168 20.15 -5.76 3.02
CA GLU A 168 20.36 -4.63 2.13
C GLU A 168 19.97 -5.01 0.70
N ILE A 169 19.23 -4.13 0.04
CA ILE A 169 18.76 -4.29 -1.32
C ILE A 169 19.33 -3.15 -2.17
N ALA A 170 19.57 -3.39 -3.44
CA ALA A 170 20.12 -2.39 -4.32
C ALA A 170 19.17 -1.20 -4.50
N THR A 171 17.93 -1.47 -4.91
CA THR A 171 16.88 -0.47 -5.08
C THR A 171 15.52 -0.92 -4.54
N GLY A 172 15.23 -2.23 -4.55
CA GLY A 172 13.95 -2.86 -4.29
C GLY A 172 13.12 -3.13 -5.56
N TYR A 173 13.38 -2.40 -6.64
CA TYR A 173 12.72 -2.61 -7.93
C TYR A 173 13.20 -3.88 -8.66
N GLU A 174 14.38 -4.40 -8.31
CA GLU A 174 14.92 -5.64 -8.90
C GLU A 174 13.99 -6.83 -8.73
N TYR A 175 13.22 -6.90 -7.65
CA TYR A 175 12.33 -8.02 -7.37
C TYR A 175 11.13 -8.09 -8.31
N GLU A 176 10.55 -6.96 -8.67
CA GLU A 176 9.46 -6.94 -9.66
C GLU A 176 9.97 -7.35 -11.05
N VAL A 177 11.18 -6.91 -11.43
CA VAL A 177 11.83 -7.30 -12.71
C VAL A 177 12.12 -8.80 -12.74
N LEU A 178 12.64 -9.36 -11.62
CA LEU A 178 12.91 -10.79 -11.52
C LEU A 178 11.63 -11.63 -11.62
N GLU A 179 10.56 -11.24 -10.91
CA GLU A 179 9.28 -11.94 -11.00
C GLU A 179 8.69 -11.83 -12.42
N CYS A 180 8.72 -10.64 -13.04
CA CYS A 180 8.28 -10.46 -14.43
C CYS A 180 9.04 -11.39 -15.39
N LYS A 181 10.37 -11.50 -15.24
CA LYS A 181 11.20 -12.41 -16.05
C LYS A 181 10.76 -13.87 -15.89
N ASP A 182 10.52 -14.31 -14.64
CA ASP A 182 10.11 -15.67 -14.36
C ASP A 182 8.71 -15.99 -14.90
N ILE A 183 7.79 -15.03 -14.78
CA ILE A 183 6.41 -15.15 -15.31
C ILE A 183 6.40 -15.18 -16.83
N LEU A 184 7.19 -14.35 -17.50
CA LEU A 184 7.37 -14.39 -18.96
C LEU A 184 7.92 -15.72 -19.42
N ALA A 185 8.91 -16.31 -18.72
CA ALA A 185 9.45 -17.63 -19.05
C ALA A 185 8.41 -18.74 -18.91
N GLN A 186 7.36 -18.56 -18.09
CA GLN A 186 6.23 -19.47 -17.93
C GLN A 186 5.09 -19.20 -18.93
N GLY A 187 5.19 -18.19 -19.78
CA GLY A 187 4.15 -17.79 -20.72
C GLY A 187 2.88 -17.22 -20.05
N LYS A 188 3.00 -16.73 -18.82
CA LYS A 188 1.89 -16.09 -18.08
C LYS A 188 1.82 -14.58 -18.36
N ILE A 189 0.67 -13.99 -18.08
CA ILE A 189 0.37 -12.58 -18.39
C ILE A 189 0.17 -11.68 -17.17
N GLU A 190 0.24 -12.24 -15.95
CA GLU A 190 0.15 -11.49 -14.71
C GLU A 190 1.09 -12.05 -13.64
N CYS A 191 1.55 -11.19 -12.73
CA CYS A 191 2.41 -11.54 -11.62
C CYS A 191 1.59 -11.94 -10.37
N PRO A 192 1.89 -13.06 -9.72
CA PRO A 192 1.22 -13.48 -8.49
C PRO A 192 1.33 -12.48 -7.34
N SER A 193 2.41 -11.70 -7.28
CA SER A 193 2.59 -10.66 -6.25
C SER A 193 1.64 -9.48 -6.43
N MET A 194 1.22 -9.19 -7.68
CA MET A 194 0.27 -8.13 -8.03
C MET A 194 -0.67 -8.62 -9.14
N PRO A 195 -1.67 -9.47 -8.82
CA PRO A 195 -2.65 -9.93 -9.79
C PRO A 195 -3.48 -8.78 -10.37
N HIS A 196 -3.97 -8.94 -11.59
CA HIS A 196 -4.81 -7.94 -12.26
C HIS A 196 -6.04 -7.54 -11.43
N GLU A 197 -6.63 -8.51 -10.73
CA GLU A 197 -7.77 -8.26 -9.84
C GLU A 197 -7.43 -7.30 -8.68
N GLU A 198 -6.21 -7.38 -8.14
CA GLU A 198 -5.75 -6.48 -7.09
C GLU A 198 -5.58 -5.05 -7.61
N THR A 199 -4.96 -4.88 -8.79
CA THR A 199 -4.86 -3.56 -9.45
C THR A 199 -6.24 -2.93 -9.59
N ILE A 200 -7.21 -3.67 -10.16
CA ILE A 200 -8.58 -3.18 -10.33
C ILE A 200 -9.23 -2.84 -8.99
N ARG A 201 -9.06 -3.69 -7.98
CA ARG A 201 -9.65 -3.49 -6.64
C ARG A 201 -9.12 -2.24 -5.96
N ILE A 202 -7.80 -2.07 -5.91
CA ILE A 202 -7.17 -0.88 -5.31
C ILE A 202 -7.59 0.39 -6.05
N MET A 203 -7.60 0.37 -7.39
CA MET A 203 -8.06 1.51 -8.19
C MET A 203 -9.53 1.86 -7.89
N LYS A 204 -10.43 0.88 -7.79
CA LYS A 204 -11.84 1.12 -7.44
C LYS A 204 -12.01 1.72 -6.05
N ILE A 205 -11.19 1.31 -5.09
CA ILE A 205 -11.18 1.92 -3.75
C ILE A 205 -10.75 3.38 -3.85
N MET A 206 -9.64 3.66 -4.53
CA MET A 206 -9.14 5.03 -4.70
C MET A 206 -10.11 5.91 -5.47
N ASP A 207 -10.77 5.41 -6.52
CA ASP A 207 -11.80 6.13 -7.26
C ASP A 207 -13.02 6.46 -6.38
N SER A 208 -13.44 5.52 -5.54
CA SER A 208 -14.53 5.76 -4.59
C SER A 208 -14.18 6.86 -3.58
N LEU A 209 -12.95 6.84 -3.06
CA LEU A 209 -12.43 7.86 -2.14
C LEU A 209 -12.34 9.24 -2.80
N ARG A 210 -11.76 9.32 -4.00
CA ARG A 210 -11.69 10.58 -4.77
C ARG A 210 -13.07 11.15 -5.05
N LYS A 211 -14.02 10.30 -5.44
CA LYS A 211 -15.43 10.70 -5.66
C LYS A 211 -16.05 11.26 -4.38
N GLN A 212 -15.83 10.63 -3.24
CA GLN A 212 -16.31 11.10 -1.93
C GLN A 212 -15.71 12.47 -1.57
N TRP A 213 -14.44 12.71 -1.92
CA TRP A 213 -13.72 13.94 -1.62
C TRP A 213 -13.94 15.06 -2.63
N GLY A 214 -14.57 14.77 -3.77
CA GLY A 214 -14.70 15.73 -4.87
C GLY A 214 -13.41 15.96 -5.65
N VAL A 215 -12.45 15.05 -5.59
CA VAL A 215 -11.20 15.11 -6.38
C VAL A 215 -11.47 14.55 -7.77
N ILE A 216 -11.47 15.44 -8.77
CA ILE A 216 -11.74 15.12 -10.18
C ILE A 216 -10.55 15.60 -11.01
N TYR A 217 -10.06 14.74 -11.89
CA TYR A 217 -9.00 15.11 -12.82
C TYR A 217 -9.56 15.57 -14.17
N PRO A 218 -8.90 16.51 -14.88
CA PRO A 218 -9.40 17.06 -16.13
C PRO A 218 -9.66 15.99 -17.21
N CYS A 219 -8.86 14.91 -17.24
CA CYS A 219 -9.04 13.82 -18.20
C CYS A 219 -10.32 12.99 -17.98
N GLU A 220 -11.01 13.14 -16.84
CA GLU A 220 -12.24 12.42 -16.52
C GLU A 220 -13.50 13.20 -16.92
N THR A 221 -13.34 14.42 -17.37
CA THR A 221 -14.45 15.34 -17.77
C THR A 221 -14.60 15.50 -19.28
N LEU A 222 -13.85 14.74 -20.07
CA LEU A 222 -13.84 14.78 -21.54
C LEU A 222 -14.84 13.77 -22.14
#